data_52d44b7b5c90c1b5d57bdf0b2401bbdb
#
_entry.id   52d44b7b5c90c1b5d57bdf0b2401bbdb
#
_cell.length_a   1.000
_cell.length_b   1.000
_cell.length_c   1.000
_cell.angle_alpha   90.00
_cell.angle_beta   90.00
_cell.angle_gamma   90.00
#
_symmetry.space_group_name_H-M   'P 1'
#
loop_
_entity.id
_entity.type
_entity.pdbx_description
1 polymer ?
#
loop_
_entity_poly.entity_id
_entity_poly.type
_entity_poly.pdbx_seq_one_letter_code
_entity_poly.pdbx_strand_id
1 'polypeptide(L)'
;YKNIGRAVHYLKLAANQKNEFALYRLGKLYLAGEEVVKNVELAIRYLEESAGVGNQYAQYVLGKVNLMGREVEQDKEKAYEYFRLAAEQGNVYAAYFLEHWNDMPHPDLLLMATRLMHHLEKIMEDDVSGKKGGRRAGMDRKLARKIRQKKIAQGHARDDREEMVQTQ
;
A
#
# COMPACT_ATOMS: atom_id res chain seq x y z
N TYR A 1 0.28 -16.88 17.33
CA TYR A 1 0.65 -15.53 17.80
C TYR A 1 2.04 -15.21 17.28
N LYS A 2 2.17 -14.25 16.35
CA LYS A 2 3.49 -13.72 15.96
C LYS A 2 4.13 -13.12 17.20
N ASN A 3 5.34 -13.53 17.55
CA ASN A 3 6.06 -12.97 18.69
C ASN A 3 6.68 -11.62 18.27
N ILE A 4 5.86 -10.57 18.30
CA ILE A 4 6.26 -9.21 17.89
C ILE A 4 7.45 -8.70 18.70
N GLY A 5 7.49 -9.00 20.00
CA GLY A 5 8.61 -8.58 20.83
C GLY A 5 9.95 -9.14 20.34
N ARG A 6 9.99 -10.43 19.96
CA ARG A 6 11.20 -11.02 19.37
C ARG A 6 11.53 -10.42 18.01
N ALA A 7 10.52 -10.20 17.16
CA ALA A 7 10.73 -9.58 15.86
C ALA A 7 11.35 -8.18 15.99
N VAL A 8 10.80 -7.34 16.87
CA VAL A 8 11.34 -6.01 17.15
C VAL A 8 12.75 -6.09 17.71
N HIS A 9 13.02 -7.05 18.60
CA HIS A 9 14.38 -7.25 19.14
C HIS A 9 15.40 -7.54 18.03
N TYR A 10 15.12 -8.51 17.14
CA TYR A 10 16.03 -8.84 16.04
C TYR A 10 16.13 -7.71 15.00
N LEU A 11 15.04 -7.00 14.73
CA LEU A 11 15.08 -5.82 13.87
C LEU A 11 15.98 -4.73 14.46
N LYS A 12 15.95 -4.49 15.79
CA LYS A 12 16.84 -3.54 16.46
C LYS A 12 18.30 -3.97 16.37
N LEU A 13 18.59 -5.25 16.53
CA LEU A 13 19.96 -5.77 16.35
C LEU A 13 20.48 -5.53 14.94
N ALA A 14 19.66 -5.80 13.93
CA ALA A 14 20.02 -5.56 12.54
C ALA A 14 20.12 -4.05 12.21
N ALA A 15 19.24 -3.21 12.78
CA ALA A 15 19.27 -1.76 12.64
C ALA A 15 20.55 -1.15 13.23
N ASN A 16 21.04 -1.67 14.36
CA ASN A 16 22.32 -1.26 14.95
C ASN A 16 23.51 -1.53 14.01
N GLN A 17 23.37 -2.47 13.09
CA GLN A 17 24.35 -2.76 12.01
C GLN A 17 24.05 -1.95 10.74
N LYS A 18 23.19 -0.94 10.81
CA LYS A 18 22.77 -0.10 9.68
C LYS A 18 22.13 -0.88 8.53
N ASN A 19 21.47 -2.01 8.84
CA ASN A 19 20.71 -2.72 7.83
C ASN A 19 19.50 -1.86 7.42
N GLU A 20 19.49 -1.41 6.18
CA GLU A 20 18.49 -0.48 5.64
C GLU A 20 17.06 -1.01 5.75
N PHE A 21 16.85 -2.31 5.49
CA PHE A 21 15.52 -2.91 5.57
C PHE A 21 15.03 -3.04 7.02
N ALA A 22 15.92 -3.34 7.97
CA ALA A 22 15.57 -3.39 9.38
C ALA A 22 15.17 -2.01 9.91
N LEU A 23 15.94 -0.98 9.56
CA LEU A 23 15.63 0.43 9.86
C LEU A 23 14.27 0.84 9.27
N TYR A 24 14.04 0.55 7.99
CA TYR A 24 12.76 0.81 7.32
C TYR A 24 11.59 0.10 8.01
N ARG A 25 11.75 -1.19 8.36
CA ARG A 25 10.70 -1.98 9.03
C ARG A 25 10.37 -1.44 10.41
N LEU A 26 11.38 -1.05 11.20
CA LEU A 26 11.17 -0.41 12.50
C LEU A 26 10.45 0.93 12.36
N GLY A 27 10.88 1.76 11.41
CA GLY A 27 10.23 3.02 11.11
C GLY A 27 8.74 2.84 10.80
N LYS A 28 8.40 1.89 9.92
CA LYS A 28 7.01 1.57 9.61
C LYS A 28 6.21 1.04 10.81
N LEU A 29 6.81 0.17 11.61
CA LEU A 29 6.15 -0.39 12.80
C LEU A 29 5.78 0.70 13.80
N TYR A 30 6.72 1.59 14.13
CA TYR A 30 6.47 2.69 15.07
C TYR A 30 5.55 3.78 14.49
N LEU A 31 5.56 3.99 13.17
CA LEU A 31 4.66 4.94 12.50
C LEU A 31 3.22 4.43 12.49
N ALA A 32 3.01 3.14 12.19
CA ALA A 32 1.68 2.53 12.15
C ALA A 32 1.06 2.39 13.55
N GLY A 33 1.83 1.95 14.54
CA GLY A 33 1.35 1.77 15.90
C GLY A 33 0.37 0.62 16.10
N GLU A 34 0.28 -0.32 15.14
CA GLU A 34 -0.67 -1.45 15.18
C GLU A 34 -0.15 -2.61 16.03
N GLU A 35 1.13 -2.91 15.89
CA GLU A 35 1.79 -4.05 16.57
C GLU A 35 2.68 -3.60 17.74
N VAL A 36 3.04 -2.33 17.79
CA VAL A 36 3.81 -1.66 18.85
C VAL A 36 3.17 -0.33 19.19
N VAL A 37 3.49 0.23 20.35
CA VAL A 37 3.02 1.58 20.70
C VAL A 37 3.55 2.58 19.67
N LYS A 38 2.65 3.37 19.09
CA LYS A 38 2.99 4.40 18.12
C LYS A 38 3.99 5.39 18.70
N ASN A 39 5.06 5.65 17.96
CA ASN A 39 6.04 6.67 18.29
C ASN A 39 6.56 7.31 17.01
N VAL A 40 5.99 8.46 16.67
CA VAL A 40 6.29 9.17 15.41
C VAL A 40 7.73 9.63 15.35
N GLU A 41 8.25 10.21 16.42
CA GLU A 41 9.63 10.69 16.49
C GLU A 41 10.64 9.58 16.23
N LEU A 42 10.47 8.45 16.92
CA LEU A 42 11.32 7.28 16.73
C LEU A 42 11.18 6.68 15.34
N ALA A 43 9.95 6.69 14.79
CA ALA A 43 9.66 6.22 13.43
C ALA A 43 10.42 7.05 12.38
N ILE A 44 10.34 8.38 12.50
CA ILE A 44 11.03 9.30 11.57
C ILE A 44 12.54 9.08 11.65
N ARG A 45 13.12 8.99 12.84
CA ARG A 45 14.56 8.71 12.98
C ARG A 45 14.98 7.44 12.26
N TYR A 46 14.28 6.33 12.46
CA TYR A 46 14.60 5.07 11.78
C TYR A 46 14.42 5.17 10.26
N LEU A 47 13.40 5.89 9.78
CA LEU A 47 13.17 6.11 8.36
C LEU A 47 14.27 7.01 7.76
N GLU A 48 14.69 8.07 8.45
CA GLU A 48 15.77 8.96 8.01
C GLU A 48 17.12 8.22 7.96
N GLU A 49 17.44 7.41 8.95
CA GLU A 49 18.61 6.55 8.91
C GLU A 49 18.55 5.56 7.73
N SER A 50 17.40 4.93 7.49
CA SER A 50 17.19 4.02 6.37
C SER A 50 17.33 4.73 5.02
N ALA A 51 16.74 5.92 4.89
CA ALA A 51 16.84 6.75 3.69
C ALA A 51 18.28 7.21 3.42
N GLY A 52 19.02 7.54 4.48
CA GLY A 52 20.42 7.96 4.41
C GLY A 52 21.38 6.86 3.92
N VAL A 53 21.07 5.58 4.20
CA VAL A 53 21.82 4.44 3.62
C VAL A 53 21.27 4.02 2.25
N GLY A 54 20.30 4.73 1.69
CA GLY A 54 19.86 4.57 0.31
C GLY A 54 18.56 3.77 0.13
N ASN A 55 17.81 3.46 1.18
CA ASN A 55 16.57 2.69 1.02
C ASN A 55 15.46 3.51 0.33
N GLN A 56 15.12 3.16 -0.91
CA GLN A 56 14.08 3.84 -1.70
C GLN A 56 12.69 3.81 -1.06
N TYR A 57 12.37 2.77 -0.31
CA TYR A 57 11.06 2.65 0.34
C TYR A 57 10.96 3.59 1.55
N ALA A 58 12.06 3.78 2.29
CA ALA A 58 12.11 4.75 3.38
C ALA A 58 12.01 6.17 2.85
N GLN A 59 12.73 6.50 1.78
CA GLN A 59 12.64 7.78 1.07
C GLN A 59 11.20 8.05 0.61
N TYR A 60 10.56 7.08 -0.04
CA TYR A 60 9.16 7.21 -0.45
C TYR A 60 8.20 7.45 0.72
N VAL A 61 8.38 6.74 1.86
CA VAL A 61 7.55 6.93 3.05
C VAL A 61 7.76 8.31 3.65
N LEU A 62 9.01 8.79 3.75
CA LEU A 62 9.32 10.14 4.22
C LEU A 62 8.74 11.21 3.30
N GLY A 63 8.82 11.02 1.99
CA GLY A 63 8.15 11.88 1.02
C GLY A 63 6.67 12.03 1.31
N LYS A 64 5.96 10.92 1.54
CA LYS A 64 4.53 10.96 1.88
C LYS A 64 4.25 11.63 3.23
N VAL A 65 5.05 11.35 4.25
CA VAL A 65 4.85 11.90 5.59
C VAL A 65 5.00 13.42 5.57
N ASN A 66 6.04 13.93 4.89
CA ASN A 66 6.26 15.39 4.74
C ASN A 66 5.20 16.03 3.84
N LEU A 67 4.78 15.37 2.77
CA LEU A 67 3.74 15.90 1.88
C LEU A 67 2.38 16.04 2.58
N MET A 68 2.02 15.06 3.41
CA MET A 68 0.72 15.03 4.07
C MET A 68 0.63 15.92 5.31
N GLY A 69 1.73 16.12 6.01
CA GLY A 69 1.76 16.95 7.22
C GLY A 69 0.87 16.45 8.37
N ARG A 70 0.55 15.14 8.40
CA ARG A 70 -0.34 14.57 9.44
C ARG A 70 0.41 14.16 10.70
N GLU A 71 1.61 13.66 10.54
CA GLU A 71 2.46 13.12 11.60
C GLU A 71 3.58 14.10 11.97
N VAL A 72 3.98 14.94 11.01
CA VAL A 72 4.97 16.02 11.14
C VAL A 72 4.42 17.24 10.43
N GLU A 73 5.04 18.40 10.62
CA GLU A 73 4.73 19.61 9.85
C GLU A 73 4.91 19.36 8.35
N GLN A 74 3.98 19.90 7.54
CA GLN A 74 4.03 19.74 6.09
C GLN A 74 5.22 20.47 5.52
N ASP A 75 6.04 19.76 4.76
CA ASP A 75 7.20 20.28 4.04
C ASP A 75 7.20 19.68 2.63
N LYS A 76 6.72 20.48 1.67
CA LYS A 76 6.60 20.05 0.27
C LYS A 76 7.96 19.95 -0.42
N GLU A 77 8.89 20.82 -0.09
CA GLU A 77 10.24 20.83 -0.64
C GLU A 77 10.98 19.56 -0.23
N LYS A 78 10.94 19.24 1.06
CA LYS A 78 11.52 18.01 1.59
C LYS A 78 10.84 16.76 1.03
N ALA A 79 9.52 16.80 0.85
CA ALA A 79 8.76 15.72 0.23
C ALA A 79 9.20 15.46 -1.22
N TYR A 80 9.37 16.54 -2.01
CA TYR A 80 9.85 16.46 -3.39
C TYR A 80 11.23 15.82 -3.48
N GLU A 81 12.17 16.25 -2.65
CA GLU A 81 13.52 15.68 -2.62
C GLU A 81 13.52 14.19 -2.28
N TYR A 82 12.73 13.78 -1.29
CA TYR A 82 12.62 12.36 -0.96
C TYR A 82 11.98 11.54 -2.09
N PHE A 83 10.97 12.06 -2.78
CA PHE A 83 10.41 11.37 -3.95
C PHE A 83 11.41 11.30 -5.10
N ARG A 84 12.18 12.36 -5.34
CA ARG A 84 13.23 12.38 -6.37
C ARG A 84 14.27 11.29 -6.11
N LEU A 85 14.80 11.23 -4.89
CA LEU A 85 15.78 10.20 -4.50
C LEU A 85 15.23 8.77 -4.64
N ALA A 86 13.97 8.56 -4.27
CA ALA A 86 13.32 7.26 -4.41
C ALA A 86 13.10 6.89 -5.88
N ALA A 87 12.66 7.84 -6.72
CA ALA A 87 12.40 7.63 -8.14
C ALA A 87 13.70 7.32 -8.92
N GLU A 88 14.80 7.99 -8.61
CA GLU A 88 16.13 7.72 -9.18
C GLU A 88 16.59 6.27 -8.93
N GLN A 89 16.11 5.65 -7.86
CA GLN A 89 16.35 4.24 -7.54
C GLN A 89 15.30 3.28 -8.12
N GLY A 90 14.38 3.79 -8.95
CA GLY A 90 13.37 3.00 -9.63
C GLY A 90 12.07 2.81 -8.84
N ASN A 91 11.81 3.61 -7.81
CA ASN A 91 10.52 3.57 -7.12
C ASN A 91 9.42 4.19 -7.99
N VAL A 92 8.60 3.34 -8.59
CA VAL A 92 7.54 3.73 -9.53
C VAL A 92 6.47 4.63 -8.89
N TYR A 93 6.20 4.47 -7.60
CA TYR A 93 5.23 5.30 -6.88
C TYR A 93 5.76 6.70 -6.64
N ALA A 94 7.06 6.83 -6.33
CA ALA A 94 7.72 8.13 -6.20
C ALA A 94 7.77 8.86 -7.55
N ALA A 95 8.11 8.15 -8.63
CA ALA A 95 8.09 8.70 -9.98
C ALA A 95 6.69 9.23 -10.35
N TYR A 96 5.63 8.48 -10.03
CA TYR A 96 4.24 8.92 -10.25
C TYR A 96 3.91 10.21 -9.50
N PHE A 97 4.38 10.38 -8.23
CA PHE A 97 4.19 11.62 -7.48
C PHE A 97 4.90 12.81 -8.14
N LEU A 98 6.10 12.60 -8.67
CA LEU A 98 6.85 13.66 -9.35
C LEU A 98 6.20 14.08 -10.68
N GLU A 99 5.74 13.09 -11.47
CA GLU A 99 5.06 13.35 -12.74
C GLU A 99 3.81 14.23 -12.56
N HIS A 100 3.07 14.01 -11.46
CA HIS A 100 1.84 14.75 -11.17
C HIS A 100 2.03 15.85 -10.13
N TRP A 101 3.28 16.26 -9.85
CA TRP A 101 3.59 17.21 -8.78
C TRP A 101 2.88 18.55 -8.93
N ASN A 102 2.88 19.11 -10.14
CA ASN A 102 2.29 20.41 -10.42
C ASN A 102 0.75 20.36 -10.59
N ASP A 103 0.22 19.19 -10.89
CA ASP A 103 -1.21 18.98 -11.13
C ASP A 103 -1.96 18.57 -9.86
N MET A 104 -1.29 18.60 -8.71
CA MET A 104 -1.84 18.13 -7.43
C MET A 104 -2.78 19.14 -6.76
N PRO A 105 -4.09 19.11 -7.01
CA PRO A 105 -5.02 19.91 -6.22
C PRO A 105 -5.15 19.35 -4.79
N HIS A 106 -5.06 18.02 -4.65
CA HIS A 106 -5.20 17.30 -3.37
C HIS A 106 -4.24 16.11 -3.26
N PRO A 107 -3.24 16.17 -2.36
CA PRO A 107 -2.31 15.06 -2.12
C PRO A 107 -2.99 13.73 -1.77
N ASP A 108 -4.17 13.77 -1.13
CA ASP A 108 -4.95 12.59 -0.78
C ASP A 108 -5.38 11.77 -1.99
N LEU A 109 -5.72 12.40 -3.13
CA LEU A 109 -6.10 11.70 -4.35
C LEU A 109 -4.94 10.88 -4.93
N LEU A 110 -3.74 11.43 -4.92
CA LEU A 110 -2.55 10.70 -5.36
C LEU A 110 -2.22 9.53 -4.44
N LEU A 111 -2.38 9.71 -3.12
CA LEU A 111 -2.25 8.60 -2.18
C LEU A 111 -3.27 7.49 -2.44
N MET A 112 -4.50 7.84 -2.80
CA MET A 112 -5.50 6.85 -3.18
C MET A 112 -5.11 6.13 -4.47
N ALA A 113 -4.62 6.86 -5.47
CA ALA A 113 -4.16 6.28 -6.74
C ALA A 113 -2.98 5.33 -6.52
N THR A 114 -1.96 5.72 -5.73
CA THR A 114 -0.81 4.86 -5.44
C THR A 114 -1.20 3.63 -4.61
N ARG A 115 -2.17 3.74 -3.70
CA ARG A 115 -2.71 2.58 -2.98
C ARG A 115 -3.43 1.62 -3.92
N LEU A 116 -4.20 2.15 -4.88
CA LEU A 116 -4.88 1.34 -5.88
C LEU A 116 -3.86 0.62 -6.79
N MET A 117 -2.85 1.32 -7.29
CA MET A 117 -1.76 0.72 -8.08
C MET A 117 -1.08 -0.41 -7.33
N HIS A 118 -0.69 -0.19 -6.07
CA HIS A 118 -0.08 -1.24 -5.25
C HIS A 118 -1.01 -2.44 -5.02
N HIS A 119 -2.30 -2.19 -4.88
CA HIS A 119 -3.28 -3.27 -4.73
C HIS A 119 -3.44 -4.08 -6.02
N LEU A 120 -3.44 -3.42 -7.17
CA LEU A 120 -3.51 -4.06 -8.49
C LEU A 120 -2.23 -4.88 -8.77
N GLU A 121 -1.06 -4.33 -8.49
CA GLU A 121 0.22 -5.02 -8.61
C GLU A 121 0.23 -6.31 -7.78
N LYS A 122 -0.19 -6.23 -6.53
CA LYS A 122 -0.31 -7.41 -5.67
C LYS A 122 -1.29 -8.46 -6.20
N ILE A 123 -2.40 -8.04 -6.81
CA ILE A 123 -3.34 -8.95 -7.46
C ILE A 123 -2.68 -9.64 -8.65
N MET A 124 -1.93 -8.91 -9.46
CA MET A 124 -1.24 -9.45 -10.62
C MET A 124 -0.12 -10.43 -10.22
N GLU A 125 0.70 -10.07 -9.23
CA GLU A 125 1.74 -10.95 -8.69
C GLU A 125 1.18 -12.25 -8.15
N ASP A 126 0.09 -12.18 -7.41
CA ASP A 126 -0.61 -13.34 -6.88
C ASP A 126 -1.20 -14.23 -7.98
N ASP A 127 -1.55 -13.66 -9.13
CA ASP A 127 -2.07 -14.39 -10.30
C ASP A 127 -0.95 -15.14 -11.03
N VAL A 128 0.16 -14.46 -11.28
CA VAL A 128 1.35 -15.03 -11.94
C VAL A 128 1.98 -16.13 -11.08
N SER A 129 1.95 -15.99 -9.74
CA SER A 129 2.56 -16.95 -8.82
C SER A 129 1.73 -18.23 -8.60
N GLY A 130 0.56 -18.37 -9.24
CA GLY A 130 -0.27 -19.58 -9.17
C GLY A 130 -0.84 -19.91 -7.79
N LYS A 131 -0.66 -19.03 -6.79
CA LYS A 131 -1.05 -19.30 -5.39
C LYS A 131 -2.56 -19.15 -5.08
N LYS A 132 -3.41 -18.90 -6.08
CA LYS A 132 -4.82 -18.52 -5.85
C LYS A 132 -5.90 -19.37 -6.50
N GLY A 133 -5.65 -20.63 -6.83
CA GLY A 133 -6.71 -21.51 -7.39
C GLY A 133 -7.93 -21.72 -6.47
N GLY A 134 -7.83 -21.50 -5.16
CA GLY A 134 -8.89 -21.83 -4.20
C GLY A 134 -9.75 -20.67 -3.69
N ARG A 135 -9.25 -19.45 -3.61
CA ARG A 135 -9.99 -18.32 -2.98
C ARG A 135 -10.75 -17.44 -3.97
N ARG A 136 -10.28 -17.31 -5.21
CA ARG A 136 -10.96 -16.50 -6.24
C ARG A 136 -12.30 -17.08 -6.66
N ALA A 137 -12.42 -18.39 -6.82
CA ALA A 137 -13.68 -19.01 -7.22
C ALA A 137 -14.85 -18.69 -6.27
N GLY A 138 -14.58 -18.51 -4.96
CA GLY A 138 -15.61 -18.17 -3.98
C GLY A 138 -15.99 -16.67 -3.98
N MET A 139 -15.01 -15.80 -4.19
CA MET A 139 -15.26 -14.35 -4.20
C MET A 139 -15.88 -13.90 -5.51
N ASP A 140 -15.42 -14.45 -6.65
CA ASP A 140 -16.01 -14.20 -7.97
C ASP A 140 -17.45 -14.69 -8.05
N ARG A 141 -17.77 -15.83 -7.45
CA ARG A 141 -19.17 -16.33 -7.38
C ARG A 141 -20.08 -15.41 -6.56
N LYS A 142 -19.60 -14.86 -5.42
CA LYS A 142 -20.39 -13.91 -4.61
C LYS A 142 -20.57 -12.58 -5.33
N LEU A 143 -19.53 -12.09 -5.97
CA LEU A 143 -19.58 -10.86 -6.75
C LEU A 143 -20.44 -11.03 -7.98
N ALA A 144 -20.26 -12.11 -8.74
CA ALA A 144 -21.07 -12.46 -9.90
C ALA A 144 -22.57 -12.58 -9.52
N ARG A 145 -22.86 -13.21 -8.38
CA ARG A 145 -24.23 -13.33 -7.87
C ARG A 145 -24.83 -11.97 -7.51
N LYS A 146 -24.07 -11.07 -6.88
CA LYS A 146 -24.52 -9.69 -6.58
C LYS A 146 -24.73 -8.87 -7.85
N ILE A 147 -23.83 -8.98 -8.82
CA ILE A 147 -23.94 -8.28 -10.12
C ILE A 147 -25.18 -8.80 -10.87
N ARG A 148 -25.39 -10.12 -10.90
CA ARG A 148 -26.57 -10.73 -11.54
C ARG A 148 -27.86 -10.27 -10.87
N GLN A 149 -27.93 -10.30 -9.52
CA GLN A 149 -29.10 -9.80 -8.78
C GLN A 149 -29.38 -8.32 -9.08
N LYS A 150 -28.32 -7.51 -9.17
CA LYS A 150 -28.47 -6.08 -9.50
C LYS A 150 -28.94 -5.85 -10.94
N LYS A 151 -28.48 -6.67 -11.90
CA LYS A 151 -28.94 -6.64 -13.30
C LYS A 151 -30.40 -7.07 -13.44
N ILE A 152 -30.81 -8.10 -12.70
CA ILE A 152 -32.22 -8.55 -12.66
C ILE A 152 -33.10 -7.45 -12.07
N ALA A 153 -32.70 -6.86 -10.95
CA ALA A 153 -33.42 -5.75 -10.29
C ALA A 153 -33.51 -4.48 -11.15
N GLN A 154 -32.58 -4.31 -12.11
CA GLN A 154 -32.57 -3.21 -13.08
C GLN A 154 -33.25 -3.55 -14.41
N GLY A 155 -33.89 -4.73 -14.54
CA GLY A 155 -34.56 -5.18 -15.76
C GLY A 155 -33.62 -5.49 -16.94
N HIS A 156 -32.33 -5.63 -16.70
CA HIS A 156 -31.30 -5.85 -17.74
C HIS A 156 -30.93 -7.33 -17.96
N ALA A 157 -31.48 -8.25 -17.18
CA ALA A 157 -31.29 -9.69 -17.38
C ALA A 157 -32.56 -10.45 -17.00
N ARG A 158 -32.95 -11.45 -17.82
CA ARG A 158 -34.05 -12.37 -17.52
C ARG A 158 -33.60 -13.37 -16.42
N ASP A 159 -34.54 -13.78 -15.59
CA ASP A 159 -34.29 -14.86 -14.61
C ASP A 159 -34.40 -16.20 -15.36
N ASP A 160 -33.28 -16.94 -15.49
CA ASP A 160 -33.22 -18.24 -16.19
C ASP A 160 -34.09 -19.32 -15.49
N ARG A 161 -34.79 -18.98 -14.40
CA ARG A 161 -35.76 -19.87 -13.76
C ARG A 161 -37.09 -19.95 -14.51
N GLU A 162 -37.41 -18.98 -15.35
CA GLU A 162 -38.63 -19.02 -16.15
C GLU A 162 -38.53 -19.87 -17.42
N GLU A 163 -37.29 -20.19 -17.89
CA GLU A 163 -37.13 -21.04 -19.08
C GLU A 163 -37.30 -22.54 -18.78
N MET A 164 -37.19 -23.00 -17.52
CA MET A 164 -37.38 -24.42 -17.21
C MET A 164 -38.84 -24.82 -16.96
N VAL A 165 -39.77 -23.90 -16.96
CA VAL A 165 -41.20 -24.17 -16.69
C VAL A 165 -41.98 -24.27 -18.00
N GLN A 166 -41.43 -23.88 -19.16
CA GLN A 166 -42.13 -23.90 -20.44
C GLN A 166 -41.80 -25.11 -21.33
N THR A 167 -41.04 -26.10 -20.83
CA THR A 167 -40.69 -27.33 -21.55
C THR A 167 -41.15 -28.57 -20.81
N GLN A 168 -42.39 -28.57 -20.27
CA GLN A 168 -43.13 -29.78 -19.92
C GLN A 168 -44.52 -29.77 -20.57
#